data_bd1729273ec150d5b79811b29266879c
#
_entry.id   bd1729273ec150d5b79811b29266879c
#
_cell.length_a   1.000
_cell.length_b   1.000
_cell.length_c   1.000
_cell.angle_alpha   90.00
_cell.angle_beta   90.00
_cell.angle_gamma   90.00
#
_symmetry.space_group_name_H-M   'P 1'
#
loop_
_entity.id
_entity.type
_entity.pdbx_description
1 polymer ?
#
loop_
_entity_poly.entity_id
_entity_poly.type
_entity_poly.pdbx_seq_one_letter_code
_entity_poly.pdbx_strand_id
1 'polypeptide(L)'
;MKTIKLSKHDKYVLELKNKIKDNYDSISLNVPVKYSKRSLGEIDLIAKKGNRFDLYEVKCSYRILKAKKQLDRIKKYLNLKNARSYFYCGNSKLLVVV
;
A
#
# COMPACT_ATOMS: atom_id res chain seq x y z
N MET A 1 -25.79 -8.24 16.80
CA MET A 1 -24.78 -8.31 15.74
C MET A 1 -23.93 -7.03 15.73
N LYS A 2 -22.63 -7.16 15.86
CA LYS A 2 -21.75 -5.99 15.82
C LYS A 2 -21.49 -5.58 14.38
N THR A 3 -21.83 -4.36 14.04
CA THR A 3 -21.52 -3.78 12.74
C THR A 3 -20.09 -3.22 12.80
N ILE A 4 -19.19 -3.72 11.97
CA ILE A 4 -17.85 -3.17 11.86
C ILE A 4 -17.90 -1.98 10.91
N LYS A 5 -17.58 -0.82 11.45
CA LYS A 5 -17.52 0.41 10.66
C LYS A 5 -16.09 0.63 10.17
N LEU A 6 -15.88 0.51 8.87
CA LEU A 6 -14.58 0.77 8.27
C LEU A 6 -14.29 2.26 8.23
N SER A 7 -13.03 2.64 8.47
CA SER A 7 -12.59 4.01 8.25
C SER A 7 -12.64 4.35 6.76
N LYS A 8 -12.61 5.64 6.45
CA LYS A 8 -12.56 6.11 5.06
C LYS A 8 -11.31 5.57 4.35
N HIS A 9 -10.17 5.56 5.04
CA HIS A 9 -8.92 5.00 4.55
C HIS A 9 -9.08 3.51 4.19
N ASP A 10 -9.66 2.72 5.08
CA ASP A 10 -9.84 1.28 4.86
C ASP A 10 -10.77 1.01 3.67
N LYS A 11 -11.79 1.84 3.49
CA LYS A 11 -12.67 1.73 2.32
C LYS A 11 -11.92 1.96 1.02
N TYR A 12 -11.01 2.94 1.00
CA TYR A 12 -10.18 3.21 -0.18
C TYR A 12 -9.17 2.09 -0.45
N VAL A 13 -8.62 1.47 0.59
CA VAL A 13 -7.74 0.30 0.43
C VAL A 13 -8.50 -0.85 -0.23
N LEU A 14 -9.72 -1.15 0.22
CA LEU A 14 -10.54 -2.20 -0.38
C LEU A 14 -10.96 -1.85 -1.81
N GLU A 15 -11.28 -0.60 -2.07
CA GLU A 15 -11.59 -0.12 -3.42
C GLU A 15 -10.43 -0.36 -4.38
N LEU A 16 -9.22 0.02 -3.96
CA LEU A 16 -8.01 -0.22 -4.75
C LEU A 16 -7.77 -1.70 -4.98
N LYS A 17 -7.89 -2.52 -3.94
CA LYS A 17 -7.75 -3.97 -4.05
C LYS A 17 -8.66 -4.52 -5.13
N ASN A 18 -9.93 -4.11 -5.13
CA ASN A 18 -10.90 -4.59 -6.12
C ASN A 18 -10.57 -4.16 -7.54
N LYS A 19 -9.94 -2.99 -7.71
CA LYS A 19 -9.52 -2.50 -9.02
C LYS A 19 -8.34 -3.27 -9.61
N ILE A 20 -7.40 -3.72 -8.77
CA ILE A 20 -6.13 -4.28 -9.25
C ILE A 20 -6.02 -5.80 -9.09
N LYS A 21 -6.91 -6.44 -8.35
CA LYS A 21 -6.77 -7.86 -7.95
C LYS A 21 -6.58 -8.82 -9.12
N ASP A 22 -7.20 -8.56 -10.27
CA ASP A 22 -7.13 -9.45 -11.43
C ASP A 22 -5.76 -9.42 -12.12
N ASN A 23 -4.92 -8.44 -11.79
CA ASN A 23 -3.57 -8.30 -12.36
C ASN A 23 -2.50 -9.00 -11.53
N TYR A 24 -2.87 -9.61 -10.40
CA TYR A 24 -1.91 -10.17 -9.44
C TYR A 24 -2.29 -11.58 -9.01
N ASP A 25 -1.27 -12.32 -8.57
CA ASP A 25 -1.45 -13.67 -8.03
C ASP A 25 -1.99 -13.64 -6.60
N SER A 26 -1.54 -12.66 -5.81
CA SER A 26 -1.98 -12.47 -4.43
C SER A 26 -1.86 -11.03 -4.00
N ILE A 27 -2.70 -10.64 -3.02
CA ILE A 27 -2.71 -9.30 -2.44
C ILE A 27 -2.81 -9.42 -0.92
N SER A 28 -1.93 -8.72 -0.22
CA SER A 28 -1.94 -8.63 1.24
C SER A 28 -2.25 -7.19 1.65
N LEU A 29 -3.11 -7.02 2.66
CA LEU A 29 -3.53 -5.70 3.14
C LEU A 29 -2.94 -5.42 4.52
N ASN A 30 -2.66 -4.16 4.78
CA ASN A 30 -2.27 -3.66 6.11
C ASN A 30 -1.12 -4.46 6.71
N VAL A 31 -0.02 -4.57 5.95
CA VAL A 31 1.13 -5.40 6.33
C VAL A 31 2.06 -4.60 7.23
N PRO A 32 2.19 -4.95 8.51
CA PRO A 32 3.13 -4.27 9.40
C PRO A 32 4.57 -4.58 9.00
N VAL A 33 5.42 -3.57 9.04
CA VAL A 33 6.83 -3.70 8.71
C VAL A 33 7.66 -3.40 9.94
N LYS A 34 8.51 -4.35 10.32
CA LYS A 34 9.43 -4.20 11.45
C LYS A 34 10.85 -4.46 11.01
N TYR A 35 11.79 -3.69 11.55
CA TYR A 35 13.21 -3.90 11.38
C TYR A 35 13.82 -3.99 12.77
N SER A 36 14.40 -5.16 13.10
CA SER A 36 14.83 -5.47 14.46
C SER A 36 13.61 -5.36 15.40
N LYS A 37 13.71 -4.62 16.50
CA LYS A 37 12.59 -4.40 17.45
C LYS A 37 11.78 -3.14 17.14
N ARG A 38 12.06 -2.49 16.01
CA ARG A 38 11.48 -1.19 15.67
C ARG A 38 10.42 -1.33 14.59
N SER A 39 9.26 -0.73 14.82
CA SER A 39 8.22 -0.62 13.79
C SER A 39 8.61 0.46 12.79
N LEU A 40 8.62 0.13 11.50
CA LEU A 40 8.87 1.08 10.41
C LEU A 40 7.58 1.65 9.85
N GLY A 41 6.44 1.08 10.23
CA GLY A 41 5.15 1.47 9.71
C GLY A 41 4.38 0.28 9.15
N GLU A 42 3.44 0.59 8.28
CA GLU A 42 2.55 -0.39 7.67
C GLU A 42 2.48 -0.12 6.17
N ILE A 43 2.52 -1.18 5.37
CA ILE A 43 2.25 -1.07 3.93
C ILE A 43 0.77 -1.34 3.74
N ASP A 44 0.05 -0.39 3.14
CA ASP A 44 -1.39 -0.51 2.97
C ASP A 44 -1.77 -1.69 2.08
N LEU A 45 -1.01 -1.93 1.01
CA LEU A 45 -1.28 -3.03 0.11
C LEU A 45 0.02 -3.51 -0.54
N ILE A 46 0.23 -4.83 -0.51
CA ILE A 46 1.33 -5.49 -1.24
C ILE A 46 0.70 -6.46 -2.22
N ALA A 47 1.05 -6.30 -3.50
CA ALA A 47 0.56 -7.16 -4.57
C ALA A 47 1.73 -7.96 -5.16
N LYS A 48 1.52 -9.25 -5.36
CA LYS A 48 2.54 -10.16 -5.89
C LYS A 48 2.12 -10.73 -7.23
N LYS A 49 3.03 -10.69 -8.19
CA LYS A 49 2.87 -11.36 -9.49
C LYS A 49 4.18 -12.06 -9.84
N GLY A 50 4.18 -13.41 -9.86
CA GLY A 50 5.41 -14.17 -10.03
C GLY A 50 6.38 -13.85 -8.90
N ASN A 51 7.58 -13.40 -9.24
CA ASN A 51 8.61 -12.99 -8.28
C ASN A 51 8.64 -11.48 -8.04
N ARG A 52 7.68 -10.74 -8.60
CA ARG A 52 7.64 -9.28 -8.48
C ARG A 52 6.65 -8.86 -7.40
N PHE A 53 7.05 -7.86 -6.61
CA PHE A 53 6.18 -7.22 -5.62
C PHE A 53 5.93 -5.78 -6.03
N ASP A 54 4.68 -5.35 -5.88
CA ASP A 54 4.28 -3.96 -6.03
C ASP A 54 3.71 -3.47 -4.70
N LEU A 55 4.16 -2.31 -4.25
CA LEU A 55 3.78 -1.71 -2.98
C LEU A 55 2.88 -0.51 -3.23
N TYR A 56 1.77 -0.44 -2.50
CA TYR A 56 0.81 0.65 -2.64
C TYR A 56 0.62 1.36 -1.32
N GLU A 57 0.70 2.69 -1.34
CA GLU A 57 0.34 3.55 -0.22
C GLU A 57 -0.94 4.28 -0.58
N VAL A 58 -1.94 4.22 0.30
CA VAL A 58 -3.25 4.81 0.09
C VAL A 58 -3.40 6.01 1.02
N LYS A 59 -3.78 7.15 0.46
CA LYS A 59 -4.14 8.36 1.21
C LYS A 59 -5.50 8.83 0.77
N CYS A 60 -6.26 9.44 1.69
CA CYS A 60 -7.56 10.01 1.36
C CYS A 60 -7.38 11.24 0.45
N SER A 61 -6.40 12.09 0.75
CA SER A 61 -6.09 13.28 -0.03
C SER A 61 -4.76 13.15 -0.77
N TYR A 62 -4.45 14.11 -1.63
CA TYR A 62 -3.25 14.05 -2.48
C TYR A 62 -1.99 14.41 -1.68
N ARG A 63 -1.42 13.42 -0.99
CA ARG A 63 -0.21 13.56 -0.16
C ARG A 63 0.91 12.68 -0.72
N ILE A 64 1.25 12.91 -1.98
CA ILE A 64 2.17 12.05 -2.73
C ILE A 64 3.59 12.05 -2.17
N LEU A 65 4.11 13.19 -1.70
CA LEU A 65 5.47 13.26 -1.17
C LEU A 65 5.61 12.45 0.12
N LYS A 66 4.59 12.51 0.97
CA LYS A 66 4.57 11.73 2.21
C LYS A 66 4.50 10.23 1.92
N ALA A 67 3.67 9.84 0.96
CA ALA A 67 3.56 8.45 0.53
C ALA A 67 4.88 7.94 -0.05
N LYS A 68 5.52 8.73 -0.92
CA LYS A 68 6.80 8.38 -1.52
C LYS A 68 7.89 8.16 -0.46
N LYS A 69 8.01 9.08 0.49
CA LYS A 69 9.00 8.95 1.57
C LYS A 69 8.78 7.70 2.40
N GLN A 70 7.53 7.38 2.72
CA GLN A 70 7.18 6.20 3.49
C GLN A 70 7.56 4.91 2.75
N LEU A 71 7.21 4.81 1.47
CA LEU A 71 7.52 3.64 0.64
C LEU A 71 9.03 3.49 0.40
N ASP A 72 9.73 4.58 0.11
CA ASP A 72 11.18 4.56 -0.10
C ASP A 72 11.90 4.07 1.15
N ARG A 73 11.48 4.53 2.33
CA ARG A 73 12.04 4.09 3.61
C ARG A 73 11.86 2.59 3.82
N ILE A 74 10.66 2.08 3.57
CA ILE A 74 10.35 0.65 3.74
C ILE A 74 11.17 -0.18 2.75
N LYS A 75 11.23 0.21 1.49
CA LYS A 75 12.01 -0.49 0.46
C LYS A 75 13.48 -0.56 0.83
N LYS A 76 14.03 0.52 1.37
CA LYS A 76 15.43 0.59 1.81
C LYS A 76 15.71 -0.43 2.91
N TYR A 77 14.89 -0.45 3.96
CA TYR A 77 15.11 -1.34 5.10
C TYR A 77 14.83 -2.81 4.79
N LEU A 78 13.89 -3.09 3.90
CA LEU A 78 13.57 -4.46 3.49
C LEU A 78 14.39 -4.94 2.29
N ASN A 79 15.26 -4.09 1.75
CA ASN A 79 16.08 -4.40 0.57
C ASN A 79 15.24 -4.80 -0.65
N LEU A 80 14.12 -4.12 -0.87
CA LEU A 80 13.20 -4.39 -1.97
C LEU A 80 13.46 -3.47 -3.16
N LYS A 81 14.68 -3.47 -3.68
CA LYS A 81 15.12 -2.54 -4.73
C LYS A 81 14.31 -2.64 -6.03
N ASN A 82 13.82 -3.85 -6.34
CA ASN A 82 13.07 -4.10 -7.58
C ASN A 82 11.56 -3.97 -7.43
N ALA A 83 11.08 -3.69 -6.23
CA ALA A 83 9.65 -3.48 -6.01
C ALA A 83 9.22 -2.14 -6.60
N ARG A 84 8.09 -2.14 -7.30
CA ARG A 84 7.46 -0.90 -7.78
C ARG A 84 6.66 -0.28 -6.64
N SER A 85 6.61 1.04 -6.61
CA SER A 85 5.86 1.79 -5.61
C SER A 85 4.77 2.61 -6.28
N TYR A 86 3.59 2.59 -5.70
CA TYR A 86 2.42 3.31 -6.19
C TYR A 86 1.77 4.10 -5.07
N PHE A 87 1.20 5.23 -5.44
CA PHE A 87 0.38 6.06 -4.55
C PHE A 87 -1.04 6.08 -5.10
N TYR A 88 -2.02 5.82 -4.24
CA TYR A 88 -3.44 5.93 -4.58
C TYR A 88 -4.10 7.01 -3.73
N CYS A 89 -4.68 8.00 -4.38
CA CYS A 89 -5.47 9.05 -3.73
C CYS A 89 -6.95 8.68 -3.81
N GLY A 90 -7.57 8.37 -2.67
CA GLY A 90 -8.95 7.91 -2.64
C GLY A 90 -9.95 8.97 -3.09
N ASN A 91 -9.74 10.23 -2.69
CA ASN A 91 -10.69 11.31 -3.03
C ASN A 91 -10.74 11.58 -4.54
N SER A 92 -9.61 11.51 -5.23
CA SER A 92 -9.56 11.80 -6.67
C SER A 92 -9.52 10.56 -7.55
N LYS A 93 -9.42 9.36 -6.95
CA LYS A 93 -9.29 8.08 -7.67
C LYS A 93 -8.03 8.03 -8.54
N LEU A 94 -7.00 8.76 -8.16
CA LEU A 94 -5.77 8.87 -8.92
C LEU A 94 -4.74 7.85 -8.44
N LEU A 95 -4.22 7.03 -9.37
CA LEU A 95 -3.16 6.07 -9.11
C LEU A 95 -1.89 6.52 -9.82
N VAL A 96 -0.80 6.68 -9.08
CA VAL A 96 0.45 7.25 -9.59
C VAL A 96 1.62 6.35 -9.21
N VAL A 97 2.55 6.16 -10.15
CA VAL A 97 3.85 5.50 -9.87
C VAL A 97 4.73 6.50 -9.12
N VAL A 98 5.31 6.09 -8.04
CA VAL A 98 6.18 6.95 -7.22
C VAL A 98 7.58 6.38 -7.02
#